data_a4f6e019b506d31a7acbadcff76ff41d
#
_entry.id   a4f6e019b506d31a7acbadcff76ff41d
#
_cell.length_a   1.000
_cell.length_b   1.000
_cell.length_c   1.000
_cell.angle_alpha   90.00
_cell.angle_beta   90.00
_cell.angle_gamma   90.00
#
_symmetry.space_group_name_H-M   'P 1'
#
loop_
_entity.id
_entity.type
_entity.pdbx_description
1 polymer ?
#
loop_
_entity_poly.entity_id
_entity_poly.type
_entity_poly.pdbx_seq_one_letter_code
_entity_poly.pdbx_strand_id
1 'polypeptide(L)'
;MPEITRQQLILALIPAGTNPRLAGVNLQELDMTRLDLNGADLKQAAMTSAKLRETSLRGANLFFADCALAQMPGADMNQANLQGVNFTGANLQGANMQGTNMNGATLNDANLLGALLKGANVNNVKFNQNTIWPDGKVGNQSAPGNYTT
;
A
#
# COMPACT_ATOMS: atom_id res chain seq x y z
N MET A 1 -9.19 -16.92 -3.36
CA MET A 1 -8.43 -17.51 -2.24
C MET A 1 -6.95 -17.26 -2.45
N PRO A 2 -6.16 -16.96 -1.40
CA PRO A 2 -4.71 -16.79 -1.53
C PRO A 2 -4.04 -18.13 -1.92
N GLU A 3 -2.94 -18.03 -2.65
CA GLU A 3 -2.14 -19.22 -3.03
C GLU A 3 -1.43 -19.85 -1.83
N ILE A 4 -1.19 -19.06 -0.79
CA ILE A 4 -0.49 -19.48 0.43
C ILE A 4 -1.25 -19.03 1.67
N THR A 5 -1.09 -19.76 2.75
CA THR A 5 -1.60 -19.37 4.07
C THR A 5 -0.65 -18.37 4.74
N ARG A 6 -1.16 -17.64 5.76
CA ARG A 6 -0.31 -16.79 6.61
C ARG A 6 0.88 -17.56 7.20
N GLN A 7 0.67 -18.77 7.65
CA GLN A 7 1.75 -19.59 8.24
C GLN A 7 2.82 -19.95 7.20
N GLN A 8 2.40 -20.32 5.98
CA GLN A 8 3.32 -20.60 4.88
C GLN A 8 4.12 -19.35 4.50
N LEU A 9 3.46 -18.18 4.46
CA LEU A 9 4.16 -16.92 4.20
C LEU A 9 5.20 -16.63 5.29
N ILE A 10 4.84 -16.74 6.56
CA ILE A 10 5.77 -16.52 7.68
C ILE A 10 6.98 -17.45 7.57
N LEU A 11 6.76 -18.75 7.31
CA LEU A 11 7.85 -19.72 7.13
C LEU A 11 8.73 -19.39 5.93
N ALA A 12 8.16 -18.82 4.85
CA ALA A 12 8.92 -18.41 3.68
C ALA A 12 9.75 -17.13 3.93
N LEU A 13 9.29 -16.24 4.82
CA LEU A 13 9.99 -14.99 5.15
C LEU A 13 11.25 -15.23 6.01
N ILE A 14 11.27 -16.24 6.87
CA ILE A 14 12.41 -16.53 7.77
C ILE A 14 13.73 -16.70 6.98
N PRO A 15 13.82 -17.55 5.94
CA PRO A 15 15.03 -17.72 5.18
C PRO A 15 15.26 -16.66 4.09
N ALA A 16 14.23 -15.87 3.73
CA ALA A 16 14.31 -14.91 2.63
C ALA A 16 15.18 -13.68 2.95
N GLY A 17 15.47 -13.44 4.22
CA GLY A 17 16.20 -12.26 4.66
C GLY A 17 15.41 -10.97 4.41
N THR A 18 16.09 -9.91 3.95
CA THR A 18 15.50 -8.57 3.82
C THR A 18 14.69 -8.32 2.55
N ASN A 19 14.67 -9.25 1.60
CA ASN A 19 14.03 -9.03 0.29
C ASN A 19 13.20 -10.25 -0.15
N PRO A 20 12.05 -10.53 0.49
CA PRO A 20 11.19 -11.65 0.08
C PRO A 20 10.71 -11.48 -1.36
N ARG A 21 10.73 -12.55 -2.15
CA ARG A 21 10.29 -12.55 -3.54
C ARG A 21 8.84 -13.04 -3.64
N LEU A 22 7.90 -12.11 -3.78
CA LEU A 22 6.47 -12.35 -3.82
C LEU A 22 5.82 -11.72 -5.07
N ALA A 23 6.62 -11.49 -6.13
CA ALA A 23 6.13 -10.89 -7.35
C ALA A 23 5.09 -11.79 -8.03
N GLY A 24 3.93 -11.20 -8.40
CA GLY A 24 2.82 -11.90 -9.03
C GLY A 24 2.07 -12.91 -8.16
N VAL A 25 2.44 -13.04 -6.87
CA VAL A 25 1.79 -14.01 -5.96
C VAL A 25 0.38 -13.56 -5.62
N ASN A 26 -0.55 -14.51 -5.52
CA ASN A 26 -1.90 -14.26 -5.06
C ASN A 26 -1.95 -14.28 -3.52
N LEU A 27 -2.11 -13.10 -2.93
CA LEU A 27 -2.19 -12.85 -1.48
C LEU A 27 -3.58 -12.26 -1.11
N GLN A 28 -4.58 -12.44 -1.96
CA GLN A 28 -5.94 -11.90 -1.74
C GLN A 28 -6.51 -12.40 -0.41
N GLU A 29 -7.17 -11.50 0.33
CA GLU A 29 -7.80 -11.78 1.63
C GLU A 29 -6.83 -12.27 2.73
N LEU A 30 -5.53 -12.43 2.42
CA LEU A 30 -4.55 -12.93 3.37
C LEU A 30 -4.35 -11.95 4.53
N ASP A 31 -4.30 -12.50 5.74
CA ASP A 31 -3.95 -11.71 6.92
C ASP A 31 -2.42 -11.63 7.07
N MET A 32 -1.88 -10.46 6.74
CA MET A 32 -0.46 -10.11 6.85
C MET A 32 -0.22 -9.06 7.95
N THR A 33 -1.19 -8.91 8.88
CA THR A 33 -1.10 -7.95 9.97
C THR A 33 0.21 -8.07 10.73
N ARG A 34 0.92 -6.95 10.90
CA ARG A 34 2.19 -6.82 11.63
C ARG A 34 3.34 -7.68 11.09
N LEU A 35 3.26 -8.16 9.86
CA LEU A 35 4.40 -8.85 9.25
C LEU A 35 5.49 -7.86 8.85
N ASP A 36 6.73 -8.33 8.85
CA ASP A 36 7.86 -7.63 8.27
C ASP A 36 8.04 -8.06 6.80
N LEU A 37 7.68 -7.16 5.90
CA LEU A 37 7.82 -7.30 4.45
C LEU A 37 8.74 -6.20 3.89
N ASN A 38 9.66 -5.70 4.70
CA ASN A 38 10.61 -4.67 4.27
C ASN A 38 11.44 -5.16 3.08
N GLY A 39 11.55 -4.30 2.06
CA GLY A 39 12.27 -4.61 0.83
C GLY A 39 11.65 -5.71 -0.03
N ALA A 40 10.47 -6.23 0.32
CA ALA A 40 9.83 -7.31 -0.44
C ALA A 40 9.59 -6.90 -1.90
N ASP A 41 9.82 -7.84 -2.81
CA ASP A 41 9.38 -7.71 -4.21
C ASP A 41 7.95 -8.23 -4.34
N LEU A 42 7.00 -7.30 -4.36
CA LEU A 42 5.55 -7.52 -4.46
C LEU A 42 4.99 -7.01 -5.80
N LYS A 43 5.85 -6.89 -6.82
CA LYS A 43 5.40 -6.43 -8.15
C LYS A 43 4.22 -7.27 -8.64
N GLN A 44 3.16 -6.59 -9.08
CA GLN A 44 1.97 -7.23 -9.66
C GLN A 44 1.33 -8.28 -8.73
N ALA A 45 1.66 -8.30 -7.42
CA ALA A 45 1.01 -9.17 -6.47
C ALA A 45 -0.49 -8.81 -6.36
N ALA A 46 -1.34 -9.82 -6.27
CA ALA A 46 -2.76 -9.65 -6.02
C ALA A 46 -3.01 -9.64 -4.51
N MET A 47 -3.36 -8.47 -3.96
CA MET A 47 -3.60 -8.27 -2.52
C MET A 47 -4.99 -7.67 -2.26
N THR A 48 -5.94 -7.89 -3.19
CA THR A 48 -7.32 -7.42 -3.02
C THR A 48 -7.89 -7.92 -1.68
N SER A 49 -8.45 -7.01 -0.89
CA SER A 49 -9.02 -7.28 0.43
C SER A 49 -8.05 -7.89 1.46
N ALA A 50 -6.75 -7.89 1.19
CA ALA A 50 -5.75 -8.36 2.16
C ALA A 50 -5.73 -7.49 3.42
N LYS A 51 -5.39 -8.09 4.57
CA LYS A 51 -5.23 -7.39 5.84
C LYS A 51 -3.74 -7.10 6.09
N LEU A 52 -3.37 -5.82 6.02
CA LEU A 52 -2.01 -5.31 6.12
C LEU A 52 -1.88 -4.26 7.25
N ARG A 53 -2.72 -4.38 8.28
CA ARG A 53 -2.68 -3.47 9.43
C ARG A 53 -1.31 -3.51 10.10
N GLU A 54 -0.70 -2.33 10.28
CA GLU A 54 0.60 -2.18 10.94
C GLU A 54 1.71 -3.06 10.32
N THR A 55 1.56 -3.48 9.05
CA THR A 55 2.57 -4.24 8.31
C THR A 55 3.71 -3.32 7.92
N SER A 56 4.95 -3.79 8.06
CA SER A 56 6.13 -3.06 7.59
C SER A 56 6.43 -3.43 6.15
N LEU A 57 6.40 -2.42 5.25
CA LEU A 57 6.63 -2.51 3.80
C LEU A 57 7.69 -1.47 3.36
N ARG A 58 8.61 -1.10 4.26
CA ARG A 58 9.62 -0.08 3.98
C ARG A 58 10.51 -0.50 2.81
N GLY A 59 10.63 0.39 1.82
CA GLY A 59 11.42 0.11 0.62
C GLY A 59 10.89 -1.05 -0.24
N ALA A 60 9.71 -1.60 0.06
CA ALA A 60 9.13 -2.68 -0.74
C ALA A 60 8.77 -2.20 -2.15
N ASN A 61 8.77 -3.13 -3.09
CA ASN A 61 8.40 -2.86 -4.48
C ASN A 61 7.02 -3.42 -4.79
N LEU A 62 6.01 -2.54 -4.81
CA LEU A 62 4.63 -2.88 -5.12
C LEU A 62 4.23 -2.42 -6.55
N PHE A 63 5.18 -2.28 -7.46
CA PHE A 63 4.92 -1.82 -8.82
C PHE A 63 3.75 -2.58 -9.46
N PHE A 64 2.67 -1.85 -9.84
CA PHE A 64 1.42 -2.38 -10.37
C PHE A 64 0.74 -3.48 -9.53
N ALA A 65 0.97 -3.54 -8.22
CA ALA A 65 0.23 -4.45 -7.35
C ALA A 65 -1.25 -4.04 -7.25
N ASP A 66 -2.13 -5.01 -7.03
CA ASP A 66 -3.54 -4.78 -6.79
C ASP A 66 -3.86 -4.85 -5.29
N CYS A 67 -4.01 -3.68 -4.67
CA CYS A 67 -4.35 -3.49 -3.27
C CYS A 67 -5.79 -2.95 -3.10
N ALA A 68 -6.69 -3.23 -4.07
CA ALA A 68 -8.07 -2.80 -3.97
C ALA A 68 -8.72 -3.35 -2.69
N LEU A 69 -9.47 -2.51 -1.97
CA LEU A 69 -10.16 -2.86 -0.72
C LEU A 69 -9.24 -3.35 0.41
N ALA A 70 -7.91 -3.30 0.23
CA ALA A 70 -6.96 -3.74 1.24
C ALA A 70 -7.08 -2.92 2.53
N GLN A 71 -6.93 -3.59 3.68
CA GLN A 71 -6.95 -2.97 5.00
C GLN A 71 -5.52 -2.73 5.48
N MET A 72 -5.03 -1.50 5.31
CA MET A 72 -3.65 -1.09 5.57
C MET A 72 -3.51 0.03 6.62
N PRO A 73 -4.38 0.09 7.66
CA PRO A 73 -4.27 1.17 8.63
C PRO A 73 -2.95 1.05 9.40
N GLY A 74 -2.21 2.18 9.47
CA GLY A 74 -0.92 2.24 10.14
C GLY A 74 0.20 1.45 9.46
N ALA A 75 0.03 0.98 8.23
CA ALA A 75 1.11 0.30 7.49
C ALA A 75 2.28 1.27 7.23
N ASP A 76 3.51 0.77 7.36
CA ASP A 76 4.71 1.56 7.07
C ASP A 76 5.24 1.23 5.67
N MET A 77 4.96 2.11 4.71
CA MET A 77 5.39 2.02 3.31
C MET A 77 6.49 3.04 2.98
N ASN A 78 7.20 3.56 4.00
CA ASN A 78 8.25 4.57 3.79
C ASN A 78 9.21 4.13 2.67
N GLN A 79 9.46 5.02 1.68
CA GLN A 79 10.35 4.78 0.54
C GLN A 79 9.92 3.62 -0.39
N ALA A 80 8.72 3.08 -0.25
CA ALA A 80 8.24 2.02 -1.14
C ALA A 80 7.98 2.52 -2.57
N ASN A 81 8.11 1.63 -3.53
CA ASN A 81 7.68 1.87 -4.91
C ASN A 81 6.21 1.45 -5.07
N LEU A 82 5.33 2.45 -5.13
CA LEU A 82 3.87 2.31 -5.28
C LEU A 82 3.39 2.74 -6.67
N GLN A 83 4.29 2.79 -7.65
CA GLN A 83 3.94 3.23 -9.00
C GLN A 83 2.87 2.32 -9.62
N GLY A 84 1.78 2.93 -10.06
CA GLY A 84 0.66 2.24 -10.72
C GLY A 84 -0.14 1.31 -9.82
N VAL A 85 0.06 1.33 -8.49
CA VAL A 85 -0.70 0.49 -7.54
C VAL A 85 -2.18 0.87 -7.59
N ASN A 86 -3.03 -0.14 -7.53
CA ASN A 86 -4.46 0.04 -7.37
C ASN A 86 -4.84 0.01 -5.88
N PHE A 87 -5.15 1.18 -5.32
CA PHE A 87 -5.66 1.34 -3.95
C PHE A 87 -7.16 1.69 -3.92
N THR A 88 -7.92 1.31 -4.94
CA THR A 88 -9.36 1.59 -4.98
C THR A 88 -10.05 1.03 -3.75
N GLY A 89 -10.73 1.88 -2.98
CA GLY A 89 -11.44 1.52 -1.75
C GLY A 89 -10.54 1.05 -0.59
N ALA A 90 -9.22 1.18 -0.71
CA ALA A 90 -8.30 0.77 0.36
C ALA A 90 -8.41 1.66 1.60
N ASN A 91 -8.25 1.06 2.77
CA ASN A 91 -8.09 1.79 4.03
C ASN A 91 -6.61 2.03 4.32
N LEU A 92 -6.15 3.28 4.13
CA LEU A 92 -4.78 3.75 4.32
C LEU A 92 -4.65 4.70 5.53
N GLN A 93 -5.62 4.65 6.47
CA GLN A 93 -5.62 5.53 7.62
C GLN A 93 -4.31 5.45 8.41
N GLY A 94 -3.68 6.61 8.66
CA GLY A 94 -2.44 6.68 9.42
C GLY A 94 -1.26 5.95 8.78
N ALA A 95 -1.34 5.50 7.54
CA ALA A 95 -0.23 4.85 6.86
C ALA A 95 0.95 5.82 6.65
N ASN A 96 2.17 5.33 6.83
CA ASN A 96 3.37 6.08 6.51
C ASN A 96 3.77 5.84 5.06
N MET A 97 3.54 6.83 4.21
CA MET A 97 3.83 6.79 2.76
C MET A 97 4.89 7.84 2.38
N GLN A 98 5.73 8.24 3.34
CA GLN A 98 6.77 9.25 3.10
C GLN A 98 7.80 8.76 2.09
N GLY A 99 8.17 9.63 1.15
CA GLY A 99 9.17 9.35 0.14
C GLY A 99 8.78 8.25 -0.86
N THR A 100 7.52 7.83 -0.90
CA THR A 100 7.05 6.80 -1.84
C THR A 100 6.98 7.32 -3.28
N ASN A 101 7.12 6.42 -4.26
CA ASN A 101 6.77 6.72 -5.63
C ASN A 101 5.36 6.21 -5.94
N MET A 102 4.37 7.13 -5.96
CA MET A 102 2.96 6.82 -6.26
C MET A 102 2.56 7.22 -7.68
N ASN A 103 3.51 7.47 -8.58
CA ASN A 103 3.20 7.92 -9.93
C ASN A 103 2.17 6.98 -10.60
N GLY A 104 1.04 7.53 -11.03
CA GLY A 104 -0.02 6.78 -11.69
C GLY A 104 -0.84 5.85 -10.79
N ALA A 105 -0.64 5.86 -9.47
CA ALA A 105 -1.46 5.07 -8.55
C ALA A 105 -2.93 5.50 -8.58
N THR A 106 -3.84 4.58 -8.26
CA THR A 106 -5.29 4.84 -8.18
C THR A 106 -5.73 4.86 -6.73
N LEU A 107 -6.36 5.96 -6.29
CA LEU A 107 -6.86 6.21 -4.94
C LEU A 107 -8.39 6.43 -4.91
N ASN A 108 -9.12 5.99 -5.94
CA ASN A 108 -10.57 6.12 -5.95
C ASN A 108 -11.17 5.47 -4.70
N ASP A 109 -12.07 6.16 -3.99
CA ASP A 109 -12.73 5.68 -2.77
C ASP A 109 -11.76 5.31 -1.62
N ALA A 110 -10.47 5.61 -1.73
CA ALA A 110 -9.48 5.30 -0.69
C ALA A 110 -9.59 6.26 0.50
N ASN A 111 -9.29 5.75 1.69
CA ASN A 111 -9.27 6.53 2.93
C ASN A 111 -7.82 6.73 3.41
N LEU A 112 -7.29 7.95 3.24
CA LEU A 112 -5.94 8.35 3.66
C LEU A 112 -5.94 9.22 4.94
N LEU A 113 -7.03 9.24 5.71
CA LEU A 113 -7.11 10.09 6.92
C LEU A 113 -5.88 9.88 7.83
N GLY A 114 -5.15 10.95 8.11
CA GLY A 114 -3.94 10.90 8.93
C GLY A 114 -2.72 10.25 8.28
N ALA A 115 -2.78 9.85 7.01
CA ALA A 115 -1.62 9.30 6.30
C ALA A 115 -0.51 10.35 6.12
N LEU A 116 0.75 9.90 6.12
CA LEU A 116 1.93 10.76 5.95
C LEU A 116 2.45 10.62 4.52
N LEU A 117 2.43 11.71 3.74
CA LEU A 117 2.81 11.75 2.32
C LEU A 117 4.04 12.62 2.03
N LYS A 118 4.74 13.11 3.06
CA LYS A 118 5.89 14.00 2.88
C LYS A 118 6.93 13.39 1.93
N GLY A 119 7.30 14.13 0.88
CA GLY A 119 8.27 13.68 -0.12
C GLY A 119 7.75 12.61 -1.09
N ALA A 120 6.46 12.26 -1.04
CA ALA A 120 5.90 11.31 -1.99
C ALA A 120 5.77 11.92 -3.40
N ASN A 121 6.07 11.13 -4.43
CA ASN A 121 5.77 11.48 -5.82
C ASN A 121 4.32 11.09 -6.15
N VAL A 122 3.46 12.08 -6.24
CA VAL A 122 2.01 11.91 -6.50
C VAL A 122 1.61 12.30 -7.93
N ASN A 123 2.54 12.33 -8.87
CA ASN A 123 2.24 12.65 -10.26
C ASN A 123 1.26 11.63 -10.85
N ASN A 124 0.31 12.11 -11.65
CA ASN A 124 -0.68 11.27 -12.35
C ASN A 124 -1.52 10.35 -11.41
N VAL A 125 -1.56 10.62 -10.11
CA VAL A 125 -2.43 9.90 -9.20
C VAL A 125 -3.89 10.13 -9.58
N LYS A 126 -4.66 9.04 -9.64
CA LYS A 126 -6.09 9.06 -9.93
C LYS A 126 -6.87 9.01 -8.62
N PHE A 127 -7.86 9.89 -8.48
CA PHE A 127 -8.75 9.92 -7.31
C PHE A 127 -10.15 10.38 -7.74
N ASN A 128 -11.12 10.18 -6.89
CA ASN A 128 -12.51 10.57 -7.15
C ASN A 128 -13.08 11.39 -5.98
N GLN A 129 -14.36 11.76 -6.09
CA GLN A 129 -15.06 12.57 -5.09
C GLN A 129 -15.15 11.92 -3.69
N ASN A 130 -14.96 10.61 -3.60
CA ASN A 130 -15.05 9.86 -2.34
C ASN A 130 -13.67 9.64 -1.67
N THR A 131 -12.57 9.96 -2.36
CA THR A 131 -11.22 9.85 -1.78
C THR A 131 -11.10 10.76 -0.57
N ILE A 132 -10.72 10.21 0.60
CA ILE A 132 -10.52 10.98 1.83
C ILE A 132 -9.03 11.27 1.98
N TRP A 133 -8.67 12.56 2.01
CA TRP A 133 -7.30 13.03 2.16
C TRP A 133 -6.81 13.03 3.61
N PRO A 134 -5.49 13.21 3.86
CA PRO A 134 -4.92 13.16 5.21
C PRO A 134 -5.55 14.10 6.23
N ASP A 135 -6.04 15.26 5.81
CA ASP A 135 -6.72 16.26 6.66
C ASP A 135 -8.25 16.06 6.75
N GLY A 136 -8.77 14.98 6.19
CA GLY A 136 -10.20 14.64 6.19
C GLY A 136 -11.02 15.30 5.07
N LYS A 137 -10.41 16.15 4.23
CA LYS A 137 -11.10 16.67 3.04
C LYS A 137 -11.38 15.55 2.05
N VAL A 138 -12.39 15.73 1.21
CA VAL A 138 -12.81 14.70 0.24
C VAL A 138 -12.68 15.18 -1.20
N GLY A 139 -12.31 14.28 -2.07
CA GLY A 139 -12.25 14.49 -3.50
C GLY A 139 -11.50 15.77 -3.89
N ASN A 140 -12.15 16.62 -4.67
CA ASN A 140 -11.57 17.87 -5.20
C ASN A 140 -11.44 19.01 -4.15
N GLN A 141 -11.81 18.79 -2.88
CA GLN A 141 -11.59 19.78 -1.81
C GLN A 141 -10.10 19.94 -1.49
N SER A 142 -9.27 19.02 -1.95
CA SER A 142 -7.82 19.09 -1.86
C SER A 142 -7.16 18.45 -3.07
N ALA A 143 -5.83 18.52 -3.14
CA ALA A 143 -5.03 17.89 -4.19
C ALA A 143 -3.88 17.09 -3.57
N PRO A 144 -3.46 15.98 -4.20
CA PRO A 144 -2.41 15.12 -3.66
C PRO A 144 -1.13 15.88 -3.28
N GLY A 145 -0.71 16.83 -4.12
CA GLY A 145 0.49 17.64 -3.91
C GLY A 145 0.49 18.49 -2.65
N ASN A 146 -0.67 18.77 -2.05
CA ASN A 146 -0.76 19.58 -0.83
C ASN A 146 -0.17 18.88 0.40
N TYR A 147 0.07 17.57 0.33
CA TYR A 147 0.50 16.74 1.47
C TYR A 147 1.94 16.24 1.33
N THR A 148 2.66 16.65 0.28
CA THR A 148 4.00 16.11 -0.04
C THR A 148 5.17 16.98 0.44
N THR A 149 4.90 18.14 1.02
CA THR A 149 5.90 19.11 1.51
C THR A 149 6.21 18.96 3.00
#